data_e77cd7717aa926b145c067befba43f86
#
_entry.id   e77cd7717aa926b145c067befba43f86
#
_cell.length_a   1.000
_cell.length_b   1.000
_cell.length_c   1.000
_cell.angle_alpha   90.00
_cell.angle_beta   90.00
_cell.angle_gamma   90.00
#
_symmetry.space_group_name_H-M   'P 1'
#
loop_
_entity.id
_entity.type
_entity.pdbx_description
1 polymer ?
#
loop_
_entity_poly.entity_id
_entity_poly.type
_entity_poly.pdbx_seq_one_letter_code
_entity_poly.pdbx_strand_id
1 'polypeptide(L)'
;MTNATPTQSGQKWHKHTSLGLPRSRQKGAVIILTAMSLLALLGFMGIALDFGHLFVVKTELQTAADSCALAAVQELDGGSDALVRATRAGKTAGNLNKVNFQGGAAGLVDADVIFSDALNGIYSRTFAPVANAKYVKCTSSKGGMAPWMLQALTAVNGNTAFSATQGVAALGVATTTPSQTACAIPVQIRPKTGGTAPNYGYTPGEWIPSLYNEVGGGPPRRSAPGNLAGPTWMAAPMP
;
A
#
# COMPACT_ATOMS: atom_id res chain seq x y z
N MET A 1 -84.12 -38.23 63.72
CA MET A 1 -83.68 -36.80 63.68
C MET A 1 -82.27 -36.84 64.31
N THR A 2 -81.23 -36.94 63.50
CA THR A 2 -79.85 -36.99 63.95
C THR A 2 -79.07 -35.98 63.08
N ASN A 3 -78.64 -34.88 63.67
CA ASN A 3 -77.79 -33.86 63.09
C ASN A 3 -76.38 -34.36 62.96
N ALA A 4 -75.86 -34.44 61.79
CA ALA A 4 -74.45 -34.69 61.53
C ALA A 4 -73.74 -33.36 61.29
N THR A 5 -72.75 -33.02 62.09
CA THR A 5 -71.85 -31.86 61.99
C THR A 5 -70.71 -32.19 61.00
N PRO A 6 -70.37 -31.35 60.03
CA PRO A 6 -69.23 -31.61 59.19
C PRO A 6 -67.90 -31.20 59.88
N THR A 7 -66.98 -32.12 59.93
CA THR A 7 -65.60 -31.92 60.43
C THR A 7 -64.81 -31.11 59.46
N GLN A 8 -64.33 -29.91 59.82
CA GLN A 8 -63.38 -29.09 59.08
C GLN A 8 -61.99 -29.70 59.17
N SER A 9 -61.47 -30.20 58.06
CA SER A 9 -60.09 -30.59 57.93
C SER A 9 -59.22 -29.38 57.78
N GLY A 10 -58.43 -29.04 58.79
CA GLY A 10 -57.44 -27.96 58.73
C GLY A 10 -56.34 -28.21 57.71
N GLN A 11 -56.37 -27.47 56.57
CA GLN A 11 -55.24 -27.42 55.68
C GLN A 11 -54.10 -26.63 56.32
N LYS A 12 -53.02 -27.33 56.69
CA LYS A 12 -51.75 -26.71 57.05
C LYS A 12 -51.11 -26.07 55.80
N TRP A 13 -51.15 -24.79 55.68
CA TRP A 13 -50.36 -24.05 54.73
C TRP A 13 -48.89 -24.14 55.11
N HIS A 14 -48.12 -24.90 54.32
CA HIS A 14 -46.66 -24.89 54.42
C HIS A 14 -46.18 -23.51 53.91
N LYS A 15 -45.72 -22.67 54.83
CA LYS A 15 -44.95 -21.48 54.48
C LYS A 15 -43.70 -21.92 53.75
N HIS A 16 -43.66 -21.76 52.44
CA HIS A 16 -42.40 -21.80 51.70
C HIS A 16 -41.54 -20.63 52.19
N THR A 17 -40.62 -20.93 53.08
CA THR A 17 -39.51 -20.05 53.41
C THR A 17 -38.64 -20.01 52.19
N SER A 18 -38.80 -18.99 51.37
CA SER A 18 -37.81 -18.64 50.32
C SER A 18 -36.51 -18.36 51.06
N LEU A 19 -35.55 -19.28 50.93
CA LEU A 19 -34.15 -19.05 51.25
C LEU A 19 -33.67 -17.88 50.37
N GLY A 20 -33.82 -16.67 50.90
CA GLY A 20 -33.20 -15.50 50.32
C GLY A 20 -31.69 -15.68 50.36
N LEU A 21 -31.12 -16.18 49.26
CA LEU A 21 -29.68 -16.17 49.09
C LEU A 21 -29.21 -14.73 49.31
N PRO A 22 -28.24 -14.52 50.20
CA PRO A 22 -27.72 -13.19 50.43
C PRO A 22 -27.21 -12.65 49.10
N ARG A 23 -27.84 -11.63 48.57
CA ARG A 23 -27.36 -10.86 47.41
C ARG A 23 -26.08 -10.18 47.86
N SER A 24 -24.95 -10.88 47.72
CA SER A 24 -23.63 -10.33 47.98
C SER A 24 -23.48 -9.10 47.08
N ARG A 25 -23.38 -7.94 47.69
CA ARG A 25 -23.12 -6.67 46.99
C ARG A 25 -21.71 -6.75 46.38
N GLN A 26 -21.58 -7.26 45.16
CA GLN A 26 -20.32 -7.31 44.40
C GLN A 26 -19.94 -5.93 43.86
N LYS A 27 -19.98 -4.90 44.68
CA LYS A 27 -19.64 -3.51 44.28
C LYS A 27 -18.15 -3.36 43.99
N GLY A 28 -17.27 -4.20 44.54
CA GLY A 28 -15.81 -4.11 44.30
C GLY A 28 -15.35 -4.77 43.02
N ALA A 29 -15.95 -5.90 42.61
CA ALA A 29 -15.52 -6.66 41.44
C ALA A 29 -15.73 -5.90 40.12
N VAL A 30 -16.79 -5.09 40.02
CA VAL A 30 -17.08 -4.28 38.81
C VAL A 30 -16.01 -3.21 38.60
N ILE A 31 -15.54 -2.56 39.67
CA ILE A 31 -14.49 -1.53 39.57
C ILE A 31 -13.18 -2.10 39.05
N ILE A 32 -12.80 -3.28 39.54
CA ILE A 32 -11.56 -3.97 39.10
C ILE A 32 -11.69 -4.41 37.64
N LEU A 33 -12.83 -4.95 37.23
CA LEU A 33 -13.09 -5.37 35.86
C LEU A 33 -13.08 -4.17 34.88
N THR A 34 -13.72 -3.07 35.25
CA THR A 34 -13.71 -1.85 34.43
C THR A 34 -12.33 -1.23 34.34
N ALA A 35 -11.55 -1.20 35.43
CA ALA A 35 -10.18 -0.71 35.42
C ALA A 35 -9.27 -1.56 34.50
N MET A 36 -9.36 -2.90 34.58
CA MET A 36 -8.62 -3.80 33.72
C MET A 36 -9.00 -3.65 32.24
N SER A 37 -10.30 -3.54 31.93
CA SER A 37 -10.76 -3.34 30.55
C SER A 37 -10.32 -1.99 29.99
N LEU A 38 -10.36 -0.91 30.78
CA LEU A 38 -9.88 0.39 30.37
C LEU A 38 -8.38 0.38 30.06
N LEU A 39 -7.60 -0.27 30.94
CA LEU A 39 -6.14 -0.40 30.74
C LEU A 39 -5.83 -1.20 29.47
N ALA A 40 -6.56 -2.27 29.21
CA ALA A 40 -6.41 -3.05 27.97
C ALA A 40 -6.75 -2.20 26.72
N LEU A 41 -7.86 -1.45 26.75
CA LEU A 41 -8.25 -0.57 25.65
C LEU A 41 -7.21 0.52 25.38
N LEU A 42 -6.67 1.15 26.43
CA LEU A 42 -5.60 2.14 26.29
C LEU A 42 -4.33 1.53 25.71
N GLY A 43 -3.98 0.30 26.11
CA GLY A 43 -2.84 -0.43 25.55
C GLY A 43 -3.02 -0.72 24.05
N PHE A 44 -4.17 -1.22 23.63
CA PHE A 44 -4.46 -1.46 22.21
C PHE A 44 -4.45 -0.17 21.38
N MET A 45 -5.05 0.91 21.91
CA MET A 45 -5.03 2.21 21.23
C MET A 45 -3.61 2.73 21.06
N GLY A 46 -2.75 2.58 22.08
CA GLY A 46 -1.36 2.99 22.02
C GLY A 46 -0.57 2.23 20.96
N ILE A 47 -0.71 0.91 20.90
CA ILE A 47 -0.08 0.07 19.89
C ILE A 47 -0.57 0.49 18.48
N ALA A 48 -1.85 0.74 18.30
CA ALA A 48 -2.41 1.17 17.02
C ALA A 48 -1.83 2.50 16.55
N LEU A 49 -1.63 3.47 17.47
CA LEU A 49 -1.02 4.76 17.16
C LEU A 49 0.46 4.65 16.80
N ASP A 50 1.25 3.85 17.54
CA ASP A 50 2.67 3.63 17.25
C ASP A 50 2.86 2.97 15.88
N PHE A 51 2.11 1.92 15.58
CA PHE A 51 2.15 1.28 14.26
C PHE A 51 1.63 2.20 13.15
N GLY A 52 0.56 2.94 13.40
CA GLY A 52 0.02 3.92 12.46
C GLY A 52 1.07 4.95 12.05
N HIS A 53 1.84 5.47 13.00
CA HIS A 53 2.96 6.38 12.72
C HIS A 53 4.02 5.72 11.82
N LEU A 54 4.45 4.49 12.14
CA LEU A 54 5.44 3.76 11.33
C LEU A 54 4.94 3.51 9.89
N PHE A 55 3.65 3.21 9.71
CA PHE A 55 3.06 3.03 8.39
C PHE A 55 3.03 4.31 7.56
N VAL A 56 2.71 5.45 8.17
CA VAL A 56 2.76 6.75 7.49
C VAL A 56 4.18 7.04 7.01
N VAL A 57 5.17 6.92 7.91
CA VAL A 57 6.58 7.13 7.55
C VAL A 57 7.03 6.16 6.45
N LYS A 58 6.60 4.89 6.50
CA LYS A 58 6.89 3.90 5.45
C LYS A 58 6.38 4.34 4.08
N THR A 59 5.16 4.88 4.02
CA THR A 59 4.56 5.36 2.77
C THR A 59 5.29 6.60 2.23
N GLU A 60 5.65 7.53 3.12
CA GLU A 60 6.42 8.72 2.75
C GLU A 60 7.83 8.35 2.23
N LEU A 61 8.51 7.40 2.89
CA LEU A 61 9.80 6.88 2.42
C LEU A 61 9.68 6.15 1.08
N GLN A 62 8.59 5.41 0.85
CA GLN A 62 8.35 4.76 -0.43
C GLN A 62 8.23 5.79 -1.55
N THR A 63 7.45 6.87 -1.32
CA THR A 63 7.32 7.96 -2.29
C THR A 63 8.69 8.61 -2.59
N ALA A 64 9.53 8.80 -1.58
CA ALA A 64 10.86 9.35 -1.75
C ALA A 64 11.79 8.41 -2.55
N ALA A 65 11.75 7.10 -2.25
CA ALA A 65 12.55 6.10 -2.96
C ALA A 65 12.11 5.96 -4.43
N ASP A 66 10.81 5.97 -4.69
CA ASP A 66 10.26 5.89 -6.06
C ASP A 66 10.59 7.15 -6.86
N SER A 67 10.47 8.35 -6.27
CA SER A 67 10.86 9.61 -6.89
C SER A 67 12.35 9.62 -7.23
N CYS A 68 13.20 9.11 -6.32
CA CYS A 68 14.62 8.94 -6.54
C CYS A 68 14.90 8.01 -7.73
N ALA A 69 14.31 6.82 -7.74
CA ALA A 69 14.55 5.82 -8.78
C ALA A 69 14.09 6.32 -10.16
N LEU A 70 12.91 6.95 -10.22
CA LEU A 70 12.37 7.49 -11.46
C LEU A 70 13.19 8.65 -12.02
N ALA A 71 13.68 9.55 -11.18
CA ALA A 71 14.52 10.66 -11.61
C ALA A 71 15.91 10.17 -12.05
N ALA A 72 16.48 9.23 -11.30
CA ALA A 72 17.80 8.69 -11.61
C ALA A 72 17.81 7.89 -12.92
N VAL A 73 16.78 7.08 -13.18
CA VAL A 73 16.74 6.24 -14.38
C VAL A 73 16.69 7.06 -15.68
N GLN A 74 16.11 8.26 -15.66
CA GLN A 74 16.04 9.13 -16.82
C GLN A 74 17.42 9.63 -17.30
N GLU A 75 18.40 9.62 -16.41
CA GLU A 75 19.78 10.03 -16.71
C GLU A 75 20.67 8.87 -17.24
N LEU A 76 20.14 7.64 -17.33
CA LEU A 76 20.88 6.48 -17.82
C LEU A 76 20.86 6.42 -19.35
N ASP A 77 21.58 7.32 -20.00
CA ASP A 77 21.73 7.41 -21.45
C ASP A 77 22.94 6.60 -22.01
N GLY A 78 23.66 5.90 -21.13
CA GLY A 78 24.87 5.13 -21.49
C GLY A 78 26.15 5.96 -21.58
N GLY A 79 26.08 7.28 -21.38
CA GLY A 79 27.25 8.15 -21.34
C GLY A 79 28.16 7.87 -20.13
N SER A 80 29.44 8.21 -20.24
CA SER A 80 30.44 7.94 -19.18
C SER A 80 30.13 8.60 -17.85
N ASP A 81 29.37 9.70 -17.84
CA ASP A 81 28.95 10.47 -16.68
C ASP A 81 27.52 10.13 -16.22
N ALA A 82 26.82 9.22 -16.90
CA ALA A 82 25.43 8.88 -16.65
C ALA A 82 25.16 8.50 -15.19
N LEU A 83 26.01 7.69 -14.56
CA LEU A 83 25.83 7.28 -13.15
C LEU A 83 25.94 8.47 -12.18
N VAL A 84 26.81 9.43 -12.47
CA VAL A 84 27.00 10.64 -11.64
C VAL A 84 25.76 11.55 -11.74
N ARG A 85 25.28 11.75 -12.97
CA ARG A 85 24.05 12.53 -13.22
C ARG A 85 22.84 11.84 -12.57
N ALA A 86 22.69 10.53 -12.78
CA ALA A 86 21.61 9.73 -12.20
C ALA A 86 21.61 9.80 -10.67
N THR A 87 22.77 9.65 -10.03
CA THR A 87 22.90 9.76 -8.57
C THR A 87 22.46 11.14 -8.08
N ARG A 88 22.89 12.20 -8.75
CA ARG A 88 22.52 13.58 -8.41
C ARG A 88 21.03 13.83 -8.60
N ALA A 89 20.47 13.45 -9.73
CA ALA A 89 19.05 13.62 -10.06
C ALA A 89 18.17 12.85 -9.06
N GLY A 90 18.49 11.58 -8.83
CA GLY A 90 17.74 10.73 -7.89
C GLY A 90 17.77 11.26 -6.46
N LYS A 91 18.97 11.60 -5.96
CA LYS A 91 19.11 12.19 -4.62
C LYS A 91 18.33 13.50 -4.48
N THR A 92 18.40 14.37 -5.48
CA THR A 92 17.65 15.64 -5.46
C THR A 92 16.16 15.39 -5.43
N ALA A 93 15.62 14.58 -6.34
CA ALA A 93 14.19 14.28 -6.41
C ALA A 93 13.67 13.57 -5.15
N GLY A 94 14.41 12.60 -4.64
CA GLY A 94 14.04 11.90 -3.43
C GLY A 94 14.01 12.81 -2.20
N ASN A 95 14.97 13.73 -2.06
CA ASN A 95 15.05 14.65 -0.92
C ASN A 95 14.07 15.82 -0.99
N LEU A 96 13.40 16.06 -2.12
CA LEU A 96 12.25 16.97 -2.19
C LEU A 96 11.05 16.42 -1.42
N ASN A 97 10.97 15.11 -1.27
CA ASN A 97 9.94 14.48 -0.45
C ASN A 97 10.30 14.61 1.03
N LYS A 98 9.30 15.00 1.80
CA LYS A 98 9.43 15.11 3.25
C LYS A 98 8.86 13.88 3.92
N VAL A 99 9.49 13.46 5.00
CA VAL A 99 9.12 12.27 5.78
C VAL A 99 8.87 12.61 7.24
N ASN A 100 8.21 11.70 7.95
CA ASN A 100 7.84 11.87 9.36
C ASN A 100 6.87 13.04 9.55
N PHE A 101 5.69 12.94 8.91
CA PHE A 101 4.67 14.00 8.89
C PHE A 101 5.20 15.34 8.36
N GLN A 102 5.92 15.31 7.25
CA GLN A 102 6.53 16.50 6.64
C GLN A 102 7.63 17.16 7.49
N GLY A 103 8.13 16.46 8.51
CA GLY A 103 9.09 17.00 9.48
C GLY A 103 10.50 17.27 8.92
N GLY A 104 10.89 16.63 7.82
CA GLY A 104 12.20 16.82 7.18
C GLY A 104 12.35 16.08 5.88
N ALA A 105 13.40 16.39 5.12
CA ALA A 105 13.72 15.66 3.88
C ALA A 105 13.95 14.16 4.16
N ALA A 106 13.78 13.34 3.13
CA ALA A 106 13.98 11.89 3.21
C ALA A 106 15.42 11.49 3.60
N GLY A 107 16.39 12.38 3.37
CA GLY A 107 17.77 12.21 3.80
C GLY A 107 18.58 11.25 2.96
N LEU A 108 18.20 11.04 1.67
CA LEU A 108 18.97 10.21 0.76
C LEU A 108 20.38 10.77 0.52
N VAL A 109 21.35 9.88 0.52
CA VAL A 109 22.75 10.15 0.21
C VAL A 109 23.17 9.38 -1.04
N ASP A 110 24.37 9.66 -1.57
CA ASP A 110 24.86 9.03 -2.80
C ASP A 110 24.96 7.50 -2.68
N ALA A 111 25.13 6.98 -1.46
CA ALA A 111 25.20 5.55 -1.20
C ALA A 111 23.88 4.82 -1.39
N ASP A 112 22.77 5.54 -1.35
CA ASP A 112 21.42 5.00 -1.46
C ASP A 112 21.01 4.73 -2.91
N VAL A 113 21.77 5.25 -3.87
CA VAL A 113 21.51 5.11 -5.31
C VAL A 113 22.49 4.11 -5.91
N ILE A 114 22.00 2.99 -6.38
CA ILE A 114 22.82 1.89 -6.93
C ILE A 114 22.22 1.40 -8.25
N PHE A 115 23.08 0.86 -9.11
CA PHE A 115 22.79 0.55 -10.51
C PHE A 115 23.02 -0.92 -10.83
N SER A 116 22.28 -1.46 -11.81
CA SER A 116 22.45 -2.83 -12.33
C SER A 116 22.03 -2.89 -13.80
N ASP A 117 22.45 -3.94 -14.48
CA ASP A 117 22.01 -4.30 -15.83
C ASP A 117 20.73 -5.15 -15.84
N ALA A 118 20.37 -5.76 -14.69
CA ALA A 118 19.23 -6.63 -14.55
C ALA A 118 18.48 -6.38 -13.25
N LEU A 119 17.17 -6.64 -13.25
CA LEU A 119 16.29 -6.43 -12.08
C LEU A 119 16.78 -7.21 -10.85
N ASN A 120 17.17 -8.46 -11.05
CA ASN A 120 17.69 -9.35 -10.00
C ASN A 120 19.22 -9.49 -10.05
N GLY A 121 19.89 -8.51 -10.71
CA GLY A 121 21.35 -8.49 -10.82
C GLY A 121 22.05 -7.95 -9.58
N ILE A 122 23.38 -7.87 -9.68
CA ILE A 122 24.20 -7.25 -8.64
C ILE A 122 24.13 -5.72 -8.81
N TYR A 123 23.68 -5.06 -7.77
CA TYR A 123 23.61 -3.58 -7.73
C TYR A 123 24.90 -3.01 -7.16
N SER A 124 25.46 -2.00 -7.86
CA SER A 124 26.67 -1.30 -7.44
C SER A 124 26.56 0.21 -7.72
N ARG A 125 27.20 1.03 -6.89
CA ARG A 125 27.34 2.47 -7.14
C ARG A 125 28.27 2.77 -8.32
N THR A 126 29.29 1.95 -8.47
CA THR A 126 30.31 2.05 -9.53
C THR A 126 30.11 0.96 -10.56
N PHE A 127 28.86 0.82 -11.03
CA PHE A 127 28.50 -0.21 -12.00
C PHE A 127 29.30 -0.03 -13.31
N ALA A 128 29.86 -1.12 -13.81
CA ALA A 128 30.65 -1.09 -15.04
C ALA A 128 30.32 -2.32 -15.91
N PRO A 129 30.26 -2.17 -17.24
CA PRO A 129 30.37 -0.91 -17.97
C PRO A 129 29.12 -0.02 -17.85
N VAL A 130 29.30 1.30 -17.77
CA VAL A 130 28.22 2.27 -17.58
C VAL A 130 27.10 2.15 -18.61
N ALA A 131 27.45 1.88 -19.85
CA ALA A 131 26.50 1.71 -20.95
C ALA A 131 25.48 0.57 -20.75
N ASN A 132 25.78 -0.38 -19.88
CA ASN A 132 24.88 -1.50 -19.57
C ASN A 132 23.97 -1.24 -18.37
N ALA A 133 24.13 -0.13 -17.67
CA ALA A 133 23.25 0.22 -16.55
C ALA A 133 21.84 0.53 -17.06
N LYS A 134 20.87 -0.30 -16.67
CA LYS A 134 19.47 -0.20 -17.08
C LYS A 134 18.50 -0.06 -15.91
N TYR A 135 18.94 -0.44 -14.73
CA TYR A 135 18.15 -0.43 -13.50
C TYR A 135 18.79 0.45 -12.46
N VAL A 136 17.97 1.24 -11.80
CA VAL A 136 18.35 2.03 -10.63
C VAL A 136 17.56 1.51 -9.45
N LYS A 137 18.22 1.33 -8.33
CA LYS A 137 17.61 1.05 -7.04
C LYS A 137 17.97 2.16 -6.06
N CYS A 138 16.97 2.80 -5.50
CA CYS A 138 17.10 3.77 -4.43
C CYS A 138 16.57 3.20 -3.13
N THR A 139 17.28 3.40 -2.03
CA THR A 139 16.86 3.00 -0.69
C THR A 139 16.69 4.25 0.16
N SER A 140 15.52 4.45 0.74
CA SER A 140 15.27 5.54 1.69
C SER A 140 14.97 4.94 3.06
N SER A 141 15.62 5.46 4.10
CA SER A 141 15.47 4.93 5.45
C SER A 141 15.38 6.04 6.50
N LYS A 142 14.59 5.80 7.53
CA LYS A 142 14.47 6.68 8.70
C LYS A 142 14.57 5.83 9.95
N GLY A 143 15.60 6.12 10.77
CA GLY A 143 15.77 5.54 12.09
C GLY A 143 15.43 6.53 13.20
N GLY A 144 15.58 6.07 14.44
CA GLY A 144 15.43 6.93 15.62
C GLY A 144 13.97 7.28 15.98
N MET A 145 12.98 6.57 15.43
CA MET A 145 11.58 6.78 15.79
C MET A 145 11.26 6.08 17.10
N ALA A 146 10.84 6.85 18.10
CA ALA A 146 10.48 6.31 19.41
C ALA A 146 9.01 5.85 19.41
N PRO A 147 8.71 4.57 19.62
CA PRO A 147 7.36 4.08 19.83
C PRO A 147 6.92 4.38 21.26
N TRP A 148 6.33 5.54 21.48
CA TRP A 148 6.09 6.10 22.81
C TRP A 148 5.17 5.24 23.68
N MET A 149 4.12 4.67 23.08
CA MET A 149 3.16 3.85 23.82
C MET A 149 3.73 2.47 24.14
N LEU A 150 4.51 1.88 23.23
CA LEU A 150 5.24 0.63 23.50
C LEU A 150 6.30 0.84 24.60
N GLN A 151 6.97 1.99 24.62
CA GLN A 151 7.90 2.31 25.71
C GLN A 151 7.20 2.49 27.06
N ALA A 152 6.03 3.14 27.08
CA ALA A 152 5.25 3.25 28.30
C ALA A 152 4.86 1.87 28.86
N LEU A 153 4.54 0.92 27.96
CA LEU A 153 4.22 -0.46 28.36
C LEU A 153 5.44 -1.19 28.94
N THR A 154 6.65 -0.95 28.40
CA THR A 154 7.89 -1.52 28.96
C THR A 154 8.18 -0.98 30.34
N ALA A 155 7.93 0.30 30.59
CA ALA A 155 8.12 0.92 31.90
C ALA A 155 7.21 0.33 32.97
N VAL A 156 5.98 -0.08 32.59
CA VAL A 156 5.02 -0.72 33.51
C VAL A 156 5.39 -2.18 33.80
N ASN A 157 5.92 -2.88 32.80
CA ASN A 157 6.16 -4.34 32.89
C ASN A 157 7.62 -4.72 33.17
N GLY A 158 8.54 -3.74 33.28
CA GLY A 158 9.96 -3.96 33.51
C GLY A 158 10.68 -4.73 32.39
N ASN A 159 10.04 -4.93 31.25
CA ASN A 159 10.57 -5.71 30.14
C ASN A 159 11.23 -4.79 29.12
N THR A 160 12.53 -4.95 28.89
CA THR A 160 13.33 -4.20 27.92
C THR A 160 13.37 -4.83 26.53
N ALA A 161 12.43 -5.75 26.21
CA ALA A 161 12.39 -6.50 24.95
C ALA A 161 12.13 -5.61 23.72
N PHE A 162 11.54 -4.43 23.91
CA PHE A 162 11.31 -3.50 22.81
C PHE A 162 12.45 -2.48 22.71
N SER A 163 13.03 -2.35 21.52
CA SER A 163 14.05 -1.34 21.27
C SER A 163 13.50 0.07 21.53
N ALA A 164 14.32 0.90 22.16
CA ALA A 164 13.99 2.29 22.45
C ALA A 164 13.67 3.10 21.18
N THR A 165 14.21 2.68 20.04
CA THR A 165 13.96 3.30 18.74
C THR A 165 13.72 2.25 17.67
N GLN A 166 12.86 2.57 16.73
CA GLN A 166 12.55 1.77 15.56
C GLN A 166 13.05 2.46 14.29
N GLY A 167 13.32 1.68 13.25
CA GLY A 167 13.68 2.18 11.94
C GLY A 167 12.76 1.60 10.88
N VAL A 168 12.48 2.41 9.87
CA VAL A 168 11.71 2.00 8.68
C VAL A 168 12.54 2.30 7.45
N ALA A 169 12.53 1.40 6.48
CA ALA A 169 13.16 1.61 5.18
C ALA A 169 12.20 1.26 4.06
N ALA A 170 12.38 1.92 2.93
CA ALA A 170 11.67 1.68 1.70
C ALA A 170 12.66 1.64 0.54
N LEU A 171 12.31 0.95 -0.53
CA LEU A 171 13.13 0.89 -1.72
C LEU A 171 12.27 1.08 -2.98
N GLY A 172 12.81 1.82 -3.96
CA GLY A 172 12.22 1.97 -5.28
C GLY A 172 13.19 1.44 -6.33
N VAL A 173 12.67 0.79 -7.37
CA VAL A 173 13.45 0.34 -8.51
C VAL A 173 12.81 0.84 -9.79
N ALA A 174 13.60 1.44 -10.66
CA ALA A 174 13.15 1.91 -11.96
C ALA A 174 14.09 1.40 -13.08
N THR A 175 13.59 1.32 -14.30
CA THR A 175 14.35 0.87 -15.47
C THR A 175 14.06 1.74 -16.69
N THR A 176 15.05 1.88 -17.55
CA THR A 176 14.89 2.50 -18.87
C THR A 176 14.33 1.53 -19.92
N THR A 177 14.34 0.22 -19.62
CA THR A 177 13.82 -0.76 -20.58
C THR A 177 12.30 -0.64 -20.67
N PRO A 178 11.75 -0.38 -21.86
CA PRO A 178 10.31 -0.41 -22.04
C PRO A 178 9.81 -1.81 -21.65
N SER A 179 8.70 -1.87 -20.94
CA SER A 179 8.06 -3.13 -20.61
C SER A 179 7.69 -3.82 -21.93
N GLN A 180 8.27 -4.98 -22.20
CA GLN A 180 7.96 -5.81 -23.38
C GLN A 180 6.52 -6.33 -23.34
N THR A 181 5.95 -6.37 -22.16
CA THR A 181 4.53 -6.55 -21.92
C THR A 181 3.90 -5.18 -21.74
N ALA A 182 3.81 -4.40 -22.81
CA ALA A 182 2.79 -3.38 -22.83
C ALA A 182 1.49 -4.10 -22.48
N CYS A 183 0.86 -3.73 -21.37
CA CYS A 183 -0.57 -3.97 -21.22
C CYS A 183 -1.18 -3.33 -22.44
N ALA A 184 -1.35 -4.13 -23.47
CA ALA A 184 -1.99 -3.66 -24.65
C ALA A 184 -3.32 -3.10 -24.18
N ILE A 185 -3.51 -1.81 -24.38
CA ILE A 185 -4.87 -1.31 -24.53
C ILE A 185 -5.53 -2.40 -25.38
N PRO A 186 -6.67 -2.99 -24.99
CA PRO A 186 -7.25 -4.11 -25.73
C PRO A 186 -7.82 -3.61 -27.06
N VAL A 187 -6.96 -3.02 -27.88
CA VAL A 187 -7.26 -2.55 -29.23
C VAL A 187 -6.64 -3.55 -30.19
N GLN A 188 -7.46 -4.37 -30.76
CA GLN A 188 -7.04 -5.28 -31.81
C GLN A 188 -7.08 -4.53 -33.16
N ILE A 189 -5.92 -4.30 -33.76
CA ILE A 189 -5.82 -3.75 -35.11
C ILE A 189 -5.86 -4.91 -36.09
N ARG A 190 -6.88 -4.94 -36.95
CA ARG A 190 -7.01 -5.95 -37.99
C ARG A 190 -6.04 -5.64 -39.14
N PRO A 191 -5.23 -6.58 -39.61
CA PRO A 191 -4.41 -6.40 -40.81
C PRO A 191 -5.24 -5.93 -42.01
N LYS A 192 -4.68 -5.06 -42.82
CA LYS A 192 -5.27 -4.73 -44.13
C LYS A 192 -5.27 -5.99 -45.01
N THR A 193 -6.25 -6.08 -45.90
CA THR A 193 -6.38 -7.22 -46.82
C THR A 193 -5.09 -7.40 -47.64
N GLY A 194 -4.44 -8.54 -47.51
CA GLY A 194 -3.13 -8.81 -48.17
C GLY A 194 -1.92 -8.30 -47.45
N GLY A 195 -2.06 -7.67 -46.28
CA GLY A 195 -0.93 -7.18 -45.49
C GLY A 195 -0.21 -8.31 -44.75
N THR A 196 1.13 -8.38 -44.90
CA THR A 196 2.00 -9.34 -44.21
C THR A 196 2.90 -8.64 -43.21
N ALA A 197 3.47 -9.42 -42.26
CA ALA A 197 4.46 -8.89 -41.31
C ALA A 197 5.65 -8.26 -42.07
N PRO A 198 6.31 -7.23 -41.50
CA PRO A 198 6.09 -6.67 -40.15
C PRO A 198 4.95 -5.62 -40.08
N ASN A 199 4.56 -5.00 -41.17
CA ASN A 199 3.69 -3.83 -41.16
C ASN A 199 2.20 -4.14 -41.41
N TYR A 200 1.85 -5.36 -41.70
CA TYR A 200 0.45 -5.80 -41.94
C TYR A 200 -0.36 -4.90 -42.87
N GLY A 201 0.31 -4.28 -43.87
CA GLY A 201 -0.30 -3.38 -44.85
C GLY A 201 -0.47 -1.92 -44.39
N TYR A 202 0.07 -1.54 -43.25
CA TYR A 202 0.11 -0.17 -42.74
C TYR A 202 1.42 0.51 -43.06
N THR A 203 1.39 1.84 -43.32
CA THR A 203 2.59 2.64 -43.45
C THR A 203 2.95 3.32 -42.14
N PRO A 204 4.26 3.44 -41.77
CA PRO A 204 4.66 4.20 -40.58
C PRO A 204 4.06 5.61 -40.59
N GLY A 205 3.45 6.02 -39.48
CA GLY A 205 2.76 7.31 -39.35
C GLY A 205 1.32 7.38 -39.89
N GLU A 206 0.77 6.26 -40.35
CA GLU A 206 -0.61 6.21 -40.80
C GLU A 206 -1.60 6.26 -39.64
N TRP A 207 -2.62 7.11 -39.74
CA TRP A 207 -3.70 7.19 -38.74
C TRP A 207 -4.68 6.04 -38.91
N ILE A 208 -4.88 5.29 -37.84
CA ILE A 208 -5.81 4.18 -37.81
C ILE A 208 -7.05 4.59 -36.99
N PRO A 209 -8.20 4.79 -37.61
CA PRO A 209 -9.43 5.08 -36.88
C PRO A 209 -9.87 3.84 -36.11
N SER A 210 -9.89 3.91 -34.78
CA SER A 210 -10.46 2.87 -33.93
C SER A 210 -11.91 3.21 -33.61
N LEU A 211 -12.84 2.30 -33.91
CA LEU A 211 -14.24 2.39 -33.50
C LEU A 211 -14.40 1.55 -32.22
N TYR A 212 -14.69 2.21 -31.12
CA TYR A 212 -15.11 1.56 -29.89
C TYR A 212 -16.63 1.41 -29.90
N ASN A 213 -17.12 0.18 -29.80
CA ASN A 213 -18.56 -0.09 -29.66
C ASN A 213 -18.86 -0.51 -28.23
N GLU A 214 -19.53 0.33 -27.46
CA GLU A 214 -19.89 0.09 -26.06
C GLU A 214 -21.01 -0.95 -25.87
N VAL A 215 -21.63 -1.42 -26.95
CA VAL A 215 -22.77 -2.33 -26.86
C VAL A 215 -22.43 -3.71 -27.44
N GLY A 216 -22.16 -4.65 -26.52
CA GLY A 216 -22.31 -6.08 -26.73
C GLY A 216 -21.67 -6.71 -27.96
N GLY A 217 -20.43 -7.17 -27.80
CA GLY A 217 -19.87 -8.38 -28.46
C GLY A 217 -20.12 -8.65 -29.94
N GLY A 218 -20.65 -7.74 -30.72
CA GLY A 218 -20.89 -7.92 -32.17
C GLY A 218 -19.74 -7.36 -33.00
N PRO A 219 -19.53 -7.90 -34.23
CA PRO A 219 -18.52 -7.35 -35.13
C PRO A 219 -18.81 -5.88 -35.43
N PRO A 220 -17.77 -5.02 -35.53
CA PRO A 220 -17.95 -3.59 -35.79
C PRO A 220 -18.77 -3.41 -37.08
N ARG A 221 -19.94 -2.81 -36.95
CA ARG A 221 -20.74 -2.42 -38.11
C ARG A 221 -19.99 -1.29 -38.81
N ARG A 222 -19.75 -1.44 -40.11
CA ARG A 222 -19.30 -0.34 -40.97
C ARG A 222 -20.36 0.76 -40.89
N SER A 223 -20.01 1.88 -40.26
CA SER A 223 -20.83 3.09 -40.41
C SER A 223 -20.73 3.56 -41.86
N ALA A 224 -21.88 3.80 -42.47
CA ALA A 224 -21.95 4.45 -43.77
C ALA A 224 -21.27 5.86 -43.68
N PRO A 225 -20.66 6.32 -44.74
CA PRO A 225 -20.06 7.64 -44.77
C PRO A 225 -21.15 8.71 -44.55
N GLY A 226 -21.14 9.38 -43.41
CA GLY A 226 -22.09 10.46 -43.11
C GLY A 226 -22.52 10.64 -41.66
N ASN A 227 -22.20 9.76 -40.72
CA ASN A 227 -22.62 9.93 -39.33
C ASN A 227 -21.40 9.91 -38.37
N LEU A 228 -20.75 11.07 -38.21
CA LEU A 228 -19.74 11.33 -37.21
C LEU A 228 -20.40 11.80 -35.90
N ALA A 229 -20.84 10.86 -35.08
CA ALA A 229 -21.27 11.15 -33.72
C ALA A 229 -20.75 10.05 -32.78
N GLY A 230 -19.52 10.22 -32.33
CA GLY A 230 -18.88 9.41 -31.30
C GLY A 230 -17.45 9.88 -31.06
N PRO A 231 -16.89 9.81 -29.84
CA PRO A 231 -15.55 10.26 -29.59
C PRO A 231 -14.54 9.38 -30.36
N THR A 232 -13.87 9.99 -31.32
CA THR A 232 -12.73 9.39 -32.02
C THR A 232 -11.49 9.51 -31.14
N TRP A 233 -11.04 8.39 -30.59
CA TRP A 233 -9.71 8.33 -29.98
C TRP A 233 -8.68 8.17 -31.09
N MET A 234 -7.85 9.18 -31.25
CA MET A 234 -6.73 9.12 -32.19
C MET A 234 -5.59 8.33 -31.53
N ALA A 235 -5.23 7.18 -32.10
CA ALA A 235 -4.01 6.48 -31.73
C ALA A 235 -2.79 7.26 -32.20
N ALA A 236 -1.77 7.40 -31.34
CA ALA A 236 -0.51 8.01 -31.71
C ALA A 236 0.20 7.21 -32.84
N PRO A 237 0.98 7.87 -33.71
CA PRO A 237 1.74 7.16 -34.75
C PRO A 237 2.75 6.20 -34.10
N MET A 238 2.86 5.01 -34.63
CA MET A 238 3.93 4.07 -34.25
C MET A 238 5.27 4.53 -34.80
N PRO A 239 6.37 4.34 -34.05
CA PRO A 239 7.72 4.65 -34.52
C PRO A 239 8.18 3.79 -35.69
#